data_cf37a2f98759d51c6e956e114c164c59
#
_entry.id   cf37a2f98759d51c6e956e114c164c59
#
_cell.length_a   1.000
_cell.length_b   1.000
_cell.length_c   1.000
_cell.angle_alpha   90.00
_cell.angle_beta   90.00
_cell.angle_gamma   90.00
#
_symmetry.space_group_name_H-M   'P 1'
#
loop_
_entity.id
_entity.type
_entity.pdbx_description
1 polymer ?
#
loop_
_entity_poly.entity_id
_entity_poly.type
_entity_poly.pdbx_seq_one_letter_code
_entity_poly.pdbx_strand_id
1 'polypeptide(L)'
;MKRILAINPGSTSTKIAVYNDEKAVLVKKIMHTREELAPFKDFMEQFEFRKQVVLKTLEEENIPFEFDAIVGRGGLGKPIEAGVYEVNQLMLDDVTKAVRRHACNLGCSLALTISKEFPGCRAFIADPGDVDELDDIARIGGLPEMPHEPIWHALNQRAVARRFAKEHNTRYEDLDLVCCHMGGGISLAAHRHGRAVDANNALDGDGPFTPERTGTLPAGDLVHLCFSGKYTQNEVMNIIKSHGGLAAHLGTNDMMEVERRMNEGDEKFKLYIDALAYQISKGIGGLSTFFCGKVDAIILTGGIAYFRYLVEEIKRRVGFIAPVYVYPGEDEMEALALNALAVLTGCREVKEYV
;
A
#
# COMPACT_ATOMS: atom_id res chain seq x y z
N MET A 1 4.58 18.68 -23.12
CA MET A 1 3.46 18.10 -22.36
C MET A 1 3.56 16.59 -22.45
N LYS A 2 3.63 15.92 -21.31
CA LYS A 2 3.71 14.45 -21.22
C LYS A 2 2.36 13.91 -20.78
N ARG A 3 1.83 12.91 -21.49
CA ARG A 3 0.60 12.25 -21.13
C ARG A 3 0.87 10.87 -20.53
N ILE A 4 0.35 10.64 -19.34
CA ILE A 4 0.64 9.45 -18.54
C ILE A 4 -0.67 8.78 -18.13
N LEU A 5 -0.78 7.49 -18.35
CA LEU A 5 -1.85 6.63 -17.81
C LEU A 5 -1.32 5.89 -16.60
N ALA A 6 -1.93 6.12 -15.44
CA ALA A 6 -1.69 5.35 -14.22
C ALA A 6 -2.77 4.28 -14.05
N ILE A 7 -2.37 3.06 -13.63
CA ILE A 7 -3.26 1.90 -13.46
C ILE A 7 -2.98 1.24 -12.11
N ASN A 8 -4.00 1.14 -11.27
CA ASN A 8 -3.91 0.48 -9.96
C ASN A 8 -5.02 -0.58 -9.82
N PRO A 9 -4.72 -1.85 -10.11
CA PRO A 9 -5.64 -2.97 -9.91
C PRO A 9 -5.76 -3.29 -8.42
N GLY A 10 -6.96 -3.18 -7.86
CA GLY A 10 -7.31 -3.62 -6.51
C GLY A 10 -8.13 -4.92 -6.53
N SER A 11 -8.43 -5.50 -5.37
CA SER A 11 -9.16 -6.76 -5.26
C SER A 11 -10.54 -6.71 -5.93
N THR A 12 -11.30 -5.63 -5.68
CA THR A 12 -12.68 -5.45 -6.16
C THR A 12 -12.85 -4.25 -7.09
N SER A 13 -11.76 -3.63 -7.53
CA SER A 13 -11.82 -2.45 -8.39
C SER A 13 -10.55 -2.30 -9.22
N THR A 14 -10.64 -1.50 -10.29
CA THR A 14 -9.48 -1.00 -11.01
C THR A 14 -9.55 0.53 -10.97
N LYS A 15 -8.53 1.17 -10.39
CA LYS A 15 -8.39 2.63 -10.44
C LYS A 15 -7.52 2.99 -11.66
N ILE A 16 -7.96 3.96 -12.43
CA ILE A 16 -7.17 4.55 -13.52
C ILE A 16 -7.13 6.06 -13.38
N ALA A 17 -6.04 6.66 -13.83
CA ALA A 17 -5.98 8.11 -13.97
C ALA A 17 -5.14 8.50 -15.18
N VAL A 18 -5.51 9.58 -15.84
CA VAL A 18 -4.75 10.18 -16.92
C VAL A 18 -4.27 11.55 -16.48
N TYR A 19 -2.98 11.80 -16.68
CA TYR A 19 -2.34 13.07 -16.36
C TYR A 19 -1.72 13.67 -17.61
N ASN A 20 -1.84 14.99 -17.74
CA ASN A 20 -1.05 15.79 -18.65
C ASN A 20 -0.04 16.58 -17.79
N ASP A 21 1.23 16.21 -17.84
CA ASP A 21 2.25 16.61 -16.87
C ASP A 21 1.75 16.35 -15.43
N GLU A 22 1.68 17.35 -14.56
CA GLU A 22 1.19 17.21 -13.18
C GLU A 22 -0.34 17.30 -13.05
N LYS A 23 -1.06 17.65 -14.13
CA LYS A 23 -2.49 17.91 -14.08
C LYS A 23 -3.30 16.65 -14.38
N ALA A 24 -4.13 16.22 -13.44
CA ALA A 24 -5.11 15.15 -13.65
C ALA A 24 -6.17 15.59 -14.70
N VAL A 25 -6.36 14.74 -15.71
CA VAL A 25 -7.38 14.91 -16.76
C VAL A 25 -8.55 13.96 -16.49
N LEU A 26 -8.25 12.76 -16.00
CA LEU A 26 -9.23 11.76 -15.62
C LEU A 26 -8.75 11.06 -14.35
N VAL A 27 -9.63 10.86 -13.39
CA VAL A 27 -9.43 9.94 -12.25
C VAL A 27 -10.71 9.13 -12.07
N LYS A 28 -10.63 7.82 -12.25
CA LYS A 28 -11.80 6.94 -12.19
C LYS A 28 -11.51 5.67 -11.41
N LYS A 29 -12.44 5.33 -10.52
CA LYS A 29 -12.46 4.04 -9.81
C LYS A 29 -13.58 3.19 -10.41
N ILE A 30 -13.22 2.09 -11.02
CA ILE A 30 -14.13 1.15 -11.66
C ILE A 30 -14.35 -0.01 -10.69
N MET A 31 -15.55 -0.17 -10.20
CA MET A 31 -15.91 -1.27 -9.30
C MET A 31 -16.24 -2.52 -10.12
N HIS A 32 -15.82 -3.67 -9.62
CA HIS A 32 -16.13 -4.97 -10.20
C HIS A 32 -17.12 -5.70 -9.31
N THR A 33 -18.21 -6.21 -9.88
CA THR A 33 -19.19 -6.99 -9.16
C THR A 33 -18.66 -8.38 -8.84
N ARG A 34 -19.34 -9.07 -7.90
CA ARG A 34 -18.98 -10.46 -7.58
C ARG A 34 -19.22 -11.39 -8.79
N GLU A 35 -20.25 -11.12 -9.57
CA GLU A 35 -20.61 -11.87 -10.79
C GLU A 35 -19.52 -11.73 -11.87
N GLU A 36 -18.97 -10.52 -12.06
CA GLU A 36 -17.88 -10.28 -13.00
C GLU A 36 -16.59 -11.00 -12.59
N LEU A 37 -16.32 -11.09 -11.29
CA LEU A 37 -15.09 -11.72 -10.77
C LEU A 37 -15.24 -13.23 -10.54
N ALA A 38 -16.45 -13.77 -10.41
CA ALA A 38 -16.72 -15.17 -10.11
C ALA A 38 -16.10 -16.20 -11.11
N PRO A 39 -15.97 -15.91 -12.41
CA PRO A 39 -15.32 -16.84 -13.35
C PRO A 39 -13.83 -17.10 -13.09
N PHE A 40 -13.15 -16.19 -12.38
CA PHE A 40 -11.70 -16.22 -12.20
C PHE A 40 -11.33 -16.88 -10.87
N LYS A 41 -10.47 -17.90 -10.93
CA LYS A 41 -9.96 -18.60 -9.74
C LYS A 41 -8.74 -17.90 -9.11
N ASP A 42 -8.02 -17.11 -9.91
CA ASP A 42 -6.81 -16.41 -9.52
C ASP A 42 -6.82 -14.98 -10.09
N PHE A 43 -6.15 -14.04 -9.42
CA PHE A 43 -6.05 -12.67 -9.90
C PHE A 43 -5.41 -12.56 -11.28
N MET A 44 -4.44 -13.42 -11.61
CA MET A 44 -3.76 -13.37 -12.93
C MET A 44 -4.70 -13.72 -14.08
N GLU A 45 -5.73 -14.55 -13.86
CA GLU A 45 -6.76 -14.86 -14.85
C GLU A 45 -7.62 -13.64 -15.22
N GLN A 46 -7.64 -12.59 -14.37
CA GLN A 46 -8.41 -11.37 -14.60
C GLN A 46 -7.70 -10.40 -15.57
N PHE A 47 -6.53 -10.74 -16.09
CA PHE A 47 -5.70 -9.83 -16.89
C PHE A 47 -6.46 -9.25 -18.09
N GLU A 48 -7.00 -10.11 -18.96
CA GLU A 48 -7.69 -9.64 -20.16
C GLU A 48 -8.97 -8.87 -19.83
N PHE A 49 -9.75 -9.34 -18.84
CA PHE A 49 -10.92 -8.63 -18.35
C PHE A 49 -10.56 -7.20 -17.92
N ARG A 50 -9.53 -7.04 -17.06
CA ARG A 50 -9.12 -5.73 -16.57
C ARG A 50 -8.52 -4.84 -17.65
N LYS A 51 -7.79 -5.43 -18.61
CA LYS A 51 -7.29 -4.71 -19.78
C LYS A 51 -8.44 -4.08 -20.58
N GLN A 52 -9.46 -4.89 -20.90
CA GLN A 52 -10.63 -4.42 -21.64
C GLN A 52 -11.41 -3.33 -20.86
N VAL A 53 -11.54 -3.48 -19.55
CA VAL A 53 -12.17 -2.46 -18.71
C VAL A 53 -11.42 -1.13 -18.77
N VAL A 54 -10.07 -1.16 -18.73
CA VAL A 54 -9.25 0.07 -18.86
C VAL A 54 -9.46 0.72 -20.22
N LEU A 55 -9.28 -0.03 -21.30
CA LEU A 55 -9.40 0.51 -22.67
C LEU A 55 -10.79 1.06 -22.96
N LYS A 56 -11.84 0.31 -22.62
CA LYS A 56 -13.23 0.75 -22.76
C LYS A 56 -13.53 2.02 -21.99
N THR A 57 -13.00 2.12 -20.74
CA THR A 57 -13.20 3.33 -19.94
C THR A 57 -12.54 4.55 -20.56
N LEU A 58 -11.33 4.40 -21.13
CA LEU A 58 -10.66 5.50 -21.82
C LEU A 58 -11.44 5.95 -23.06
N GLU A 59 -12.02 5.00 -23.81
CA GLU A 59 -12.88 5.29 -24.98
C GLU A 59 -14.17 6.01 -24.57
N GLU A 60 -14.88 5.53 -23.55
CA GLU A 60 -16.10 6.14 -23.03
C GLU A 60 -15.88 7.56 -22.51
N GLU A 61 -14.73 7.84 -21.92
CA GLU A 61 -14.33 9.18 -21.43
C GLU A 61 -13.70 10.06 -22.52
N ASN A 62 -13.69 9.59 -23.76
CA ASN A 62 -13.11 10.28 -24.92
C ASN A 62 -11.64 10.72 -24.69
N ILE A 63 -10.87 9.89 -24.00
CA ILE A 63 -9.44 10.12 -23.80
C ILE A 63 -8.68 9.77 -25.08
N PRO A 64 -7.89 10.69 -25.66
CA PRO A 64 -7.04 10.36 -26.79
C PRO A 64 -6.05 9.25 -26.45
N PHE A 65 -5.98 8.24 -27.32
CA PHE A 65 -5.09 7.09 -27.17
C PHE A 65 -3.65 7.42 -27.59
N GLU A 66 -3.06 8.41 -26.92
CA GLU A 66 -1.69 8.89 -27.12
C GLU A 66 -1.04 9.06 -25.74
N PHE A 67 -0.11 8.17 -25.39
CA PHE A 67 0.55 8.17 -24.09
C PHE A 67 2.07 8.14 -24.27
N ASP A 68 2.79 8.98 -23.48
CA ASP A 68 4.25 8.92 -23.36
C ASP A 68 4.68 7.79 -22.40
N ALA A 69 3.86 7.50 -21.39
CA ALA A 69 4.08 6.39 -20.48
C ALA A 69 2.78 5.82 -19.92
N ILE A 70 2.83 4.52 -19.57
CA ILE A 70 1.85 3.85 -18.74
C ILE A 70 2.56 3.37 -17.48
N VAL A 71 2.04 3.71 -16.31
CA VAL A 71 2.61 3.33 -15.03
C VAL A 71 1.61 2.48 -14.26
N GLY A 72 1.98 1.22 -14.01
CA GLY A 72 1.20 0.31 -13.19
C GLY A 72 1.62 0.37 -11.72
N ARG A 73 0.68 0.12 -10.81
CA ARG A 73 1.08 -0.26 -9.46
C ARG A 73 1.82 -1.59 -9.54
N GLY A 74 3.07 -1.62 -9.09
CA GLY A 74 3.87 -2.83 -9.08
C GLY A 74 3.30 -3.90 -8.16
N GLY A 75 3.45 -5.15 -8.56
CA GLY A 75 3.02 -6.31 -7.80
C GLY A 75 3.98 -6.69 -6.69
N LEU A 76 3.70 -7.85 -6.09
CA LEU A 76 4.57 -8.53 -5.12
C LEU A 76 5.38 -9.58 -5.90
N GLY A 77 6.57 -9.22 -6.32
CA GLY A 77 7.52 -10.10 -7.02
C GLY A 77 8.63 -10.57 -6.10
N LYS A 78 9.81 -9.99 -6.25
CA LYS A 78 10.94 -10.16 -5.34
C LYS A 78 11.27 -8.84 -4.67
N PRO A 79 11.93 -8.86 -3.50
CA PRO A 79 12.40 -7.64 -2.83
C PRO A 79 13.25 -6.77 -3.75
N ILE A 80 12.93 -5.49 -3.85
CA ILE A 80 13.67 -4.50 -4.64
C ILE A 80 13.82 -3.19 -3.87
N GLU A 81 14.79 -2.38 -4.25
CA GLU A 81 14.90 -1.02 -3.73
C GLU A 81 13.75 -0.12 -4.23
N ALA A 82 13.47 0.94 -3.49
CA ALA A 82 12.51 1.95 -3.94
C ALA A 82 12.94 2.63 -5.24
N GLY A 83 11.99 2.99 -6.08
CA GLY A 83 12.28 3.69 -7.34
C GLY A 83 11.22 3.46 -8.40
N VAL A 84 11.55 3.96 -9.60
CA VAL A 84 10.78 3.71 -10.82
C VAL A 84 11.54 2.69 -11.66
N TYR A 85 10.86 1.64 -12.04
CA TYR A 85 11.42 0.56 -12.85
C TYR A 85 10.72 0.50 -14.19
N GLU A 86 11.51 0.34 -15.27
CA GLU A 86 10.94 -0.01 -16.56
C GLU A 86 10.52 -1.48 -16.55
N VAL A 87 9.28 -1.75 -16.98
CA VAL A 87 8.74 -3.11 -16.95
C VAL A 87 9.40 -3.96 -18.03
N ASN A 88 10.01 -5.07 -17.64
CA ASN A 88 10.62 -6.04 -18.55
C ASN A 88 10.02 -7.44 -18.38
N GLN A 89 10.45 -8.40 -19.21
CA GLN A 89 9.92 -9.76 -19.18
C GLN A 89 10.25 -10.49 -17.88
N LEU A 90 11.43 -10.27 -17.32
CA LEU A 90 11.83 -10.89 -16.05
C LEU A 90 10.87 -10.50 -14.91
N MET A 91 10.51 -9.21 -14.84
CA MET A 91 9.52 -8.73 -13.86
C MET A 91 8.16 -9.43 -14.02
N LEU A 92 7.68 -9.61 -15.26
CA LEU A 92 6.43 -10.32 -15.52
C LEU A 92 6.50 -11.78 -15.06
N ASP A 93 7.61 -12.43 -15.33
CA ASP A 93 7.83 -13.83 -14.94
C ASP A 93 7.84 -13.97 -13.42
N ASP A 94 8.53 -13.07 -12.71
CA ASP A 94 8.63 -13.09 -11.25
C ASP A 94 7.27 -12.83 -10.59
N VAL A 95 6.51 -11.82 -11.01
CA VAL A 95 5.18 -11.54 -10.41
C VAL A 95 4.16 -12.63 -10.73
N THR A 96 4.31 -13.35 -11.85
CA THR A 96 3.45 -14.47 -12.20
C THR A 96 3.73 -15.70 -11.33
N LYS A 97 5.00 -15.93 -10.98
CA LYS A 97 5.45 -17.04 -10.13
C LYS A 97 5.39 -16.73 -8.65
N ALA A 98 5.11 -15.49 -8.28
CA ALA A 98 5.14 -15.04 -6.88
C ALA A 98 4.22 -15.88 -5.99
N VAL A 99 4.71 -16.23 -4.81
CA VAL A 99 3.94 -16.94 -3.78
C VAL A 99 2.84 -16.04 -3.21
N ARG A 100 3.14 -14.75 -3.05
CA ARG A 100 2.20 -13.74 -2.59
C ARG A 100 1.44 -13.17 -3.78
N ARG A 101 0.17 -13.52 -3.91
CA ARG A 101 -0.69 -13.10 -5.02
C ARG A 101 -1.67 -12.03 -4.57
N HIS A 102 -1.67 -10.93 -5.28
CA HIS A 102 -2.61 -9.83 -5.10
C HIS A 102 -2.96 -9.21 -6.47
N ALA A 103 -4.11 -8.56 -6.58
CA ALA A 103 -4.54 -7.93 -7.84
C ALA A 103 -3.51 -6.91 -8.39
N CYS A 104 -2.73 -6.25 -7.52
CA CYS A 104 -1.67 -5.34 -7.95
C CYS A 104 -0.58 -6.00 -8.81
N ASN A 105 -0.40 -7.34 -8.73
CA ASN A 105 0.53 -8.07 -9.59
C ASN A 105 0.20 -7.91 -11.09
N LEU A 106 -1.06 -7.60 -11.43
CA LEU A 106 -1.46 -7.27 -12.80
C LEU A 106 -0.96 -5.91 -13.29
N GLY A 107 -0.55 -5.02 -12.40
CA GLY A 107 -0.19 -3.64 -12.76
C GLY A 107 0.94 -3.55 -13.77
N CYS A 108 2.02 -4.34 -13.58
CA CYS A 108 3.14 -4.38 -14.53
C CYS A 108 2.72 -4.99 -15.88
N SER A 109 1.95 -6.09 -15.87
CA SER A 109 1.47 -6.75 -17.10
C SER A 109 0.54 -5.83 -17.89
N LEU A 110 -0.38 -5.13 -17.23
CA LEU A 110 -1.26 -4.15 -17.87
C LEU A 110 -0.47 -2.99 -18.45
N ALA A 111 0.48 -2.42 -17.70
CA ALA A 111 1.30 -1.32 -18.17
C ALA A 111 2.10 -1.69 -19.42
N LEU A 112 2.78 -2.84 -19.40
CA LEU A 112 3.59 -3.28 -20.54
C LEU A 112 2.73 -3.65 -21.75
N THR A 113 1.60 -4.34 -21.55
CA THR A 113 0.78 -4.80 -22.68
C THR A 113 0.09 -3.63 -23.37
N ILE A 114 -0.49 -2.72 -22.58
CA ILE A 114 -1.17 -1.55 -23.14
C ILE A 114 -0.17 -0.59 -23.79
N SER A 115 1.04 -0.40 -23.21
CA SER A 115 2.04 0.49 -23.81
C SER A 115 2.49 0.08 -25.19
N LYS A 116 2.51 -1.23 -25.49
CA LYS A 116 2.87 -1.76 -26.82
C LYS A 116 1.88 -1.37 -27.93
N GLU A 117 0.68 -0.95 -27.58
CA GLU A 117 -0.31 -0.45 -28.54
C GLU A 117 -0.01 0.98 -29.01
N PHE A 118 0.93 1.70 -28.33
CA PHE A 118 1.26 3.09 -28.60
C PHE A 118 2.76 3.25 -28.93
N PRO A 119 3.10 3.70 -30.15
CA PRO A 119 4.50 3.89 -30.54
C PRO A 119 5.25 4.86 -29.62
N GLY A 120 6.38 4.41 -29.08
CA GLY A 120 7.22 5.22 -28.20
C GLY A 120 6.74 5.34 -26.75
N CYS A 121 5.62 4.74 -26.39
CA CYS A 121 5.12 4.69 -25.02
C CYS A 121 5.97 3.74 -24.16
N ARG A 122 6.37 4.20 -22.98
CA ARG A 122 7.15 3.41 -22.02
C ARG A 122 6.26 2.84 -20.92
N ALA A 123 6.60 1.66 -20.41
CA ALA A 123 5.88 1.01 -19.31
C ALA A 123 6.70 1.04 -18.03
N PHE A 124 6.10 1.52 -16.93
CA PHE A 124 6.77 1.64 -15.63
C PHE A 124 5.95 1.02 -14.50
N ILE A 125 6.64 0.69 -13.41
CA ILE A 125 6.09 0.60 -12.07
C ILE A 125 6.84 1.57 -11.15
N ALA A 126 6.23 1.94 -10.02
CA ALA A 126 6.86 2.83 -9.06
C ALA A 126 6.59 2.39 -7.63
N ASP A 127 7.64 2.35 -6.81
CA ASP A 127 7.63 2.07 -5.37
C ASP A 127 6.61 0.93 -5.03
N PRO A 128 6.78 -0.32 -5.52
CA PRO A 128 5.83 -1.42 -5.29
C PRO A 128 5.80 -1.87 -3.83
N GLY A 129 4.85 -2.76 -3.50
CA GLY A 129 4.62 -3.17 -2.10
C GLY A 129 5.71 -4.07 -1.50
N ASP A 130 6.60 -4.61 -2.30
CA ASP A 130 7.77 -5.41 -1.96
C ASP A 130 9.09 -4.61 -1.94
N VAL A 131 9.00 -3.28 -1.89
CA VAL A 131 10.19 -2.45 -1.62
C VAL A 131 10.78 -2.85 -0.28
N ASP A 132 12.05 -3.25 -0.34
CA ASP A 132 12.82 -3.72 0.80
C ASP A 132 14.14 -2.96 0.89
N GLU A 133 14.19 -2.00 1.81
CA GLU A 133 15.35 -1.18 2.12
C GLU A 133 15.71 -1.28 3.61
N LEU A 134 15.24 -2.34 4.29
CA LEU A 134 15.47 -2.53 5.71
C LEU A 134 16.97 -2.59 6.02
N ASP A 135 17.37 -1.92 7.09
CA ASP A 135 18.69 -2.09 7.66
C ASP A 135 18.85 -3.51 8.24
N ASP A 136 20.06 -4.06 8.22
CA ASP A 136 20.33 -5.43 8.67
C ASP A 136 19.81 -5.70 10.10
N ILE A 137 19.90 -4.72 10.98
CA ILE A 137 19.39 -4.83 12.36
C ILE A 137 17.88 -5.05 12.43
N ALA A 138 17.12 -4.49 11.48
CA ALA A 138 15.67 -4.63 11.42
C ALA A 138 15.22 -5.98 10.84
N ARG A 139 16.13 -6.67 10.12
CA ARG A 139 15.86 -7.99 9.52
C ARG A 139 15.98 -9.16 10.49
N ILE A 140 16.73 -8.98 11.58
CA ILE A 140 17.06 -10.07 12.48
C ILE A 140 15.84 -10.42 13.34
N GLY A 141 15.25 -11.58 13.06
CA GLY A 141 14.22 -12.20 13.89
C GLY A 141 14.79 -13.16 14.90
N GLY A 142 13.92 -13.81 15.64
CA GLY A 142 14.30 -14.82 16.65
C GLY A 142 14.80 -16.14 16.07
N LEU A 143 14.55 -16.40 14.77
CA LEU A 143 14.99 -17.59 14.04
C LEU A 143 15.64 -17.18 12.72
N PRO A 144 16.79 -17.78 12.35
CA PRO A 144 17.48 -17.47 11.09
C PRO A 144 16.62 -17.74 9.84
N GLU A 145 15.73 -18.73 9.89
CA GLU A 145 14.87 -19.13 8.79
C GLU A 145 13.65 -18.19 8.61
N MET A 146 13.44 -17.26 9.53
CA MET A 146 12.32 -16.33 9.56
C MET A 146 12.82 -14.87 9.72
N PRO A 147 13.55 -14.33 8.74
CA PRO A 147 13.95 -12.95 8.78
C PRO A 147 12.72 -12.03 8.62
N HIS A 148 12.82 -10.81 9.11
CA HIS A 148 11.82 -9.79 8.85
C HIS A 148 11.82 -9.42 7.35
N GLU A 149 10.65 -9.47 6.73
CA GLU A 149 10.42 -9.07 5.34
C GLU A 149 9.31 -8.02 5.30
N PRO A 150 9.56 -6.81 4.79
CA PRO A 150 8.55 -5.76 4.77
C PRO A 150 7.56 -6.00 3.63
N ILE A 151 6.27 -5.78 3.89
CA ILE A 151 5.23 -5.61 2.88
C ILE A 151 4.40 -4.41 3.32
N TRP A 152 4.53 -3.32 2.60
CA TRP A 152 4.03 -2.05 3.08
C TRP A 152 3.56 -1.12 1.95
N HIS A 153 2.90 -0.03 2.31
CA HIS A 153 2.39 0.93 1.33
C HIS A 153 3.48 1.93 0.91
N ALA A 154 4.55 1.40 0.29
CA ALA A 154 5.74 2.17 -0.10
C ALA A 154 5.39 3.41 -0.93
N LEU A 155 4.59 3.23 -1.98
CA LEU A 155 4.19 4.31 -2.89
C LEU A 155 3.53 5.48 -2.14
N ASN A 156 2.51 5.18 -1.31
CA ASN A 156 1.79 6.21 -0.57
C ASN A 156 2.66 6.87 0.50
N GLN A 157 3.35 6.08 1.34
CA GLN A 157 4.16 6.64 2.41
C GLN A 157 5.29 7.53 1.88
N ARG A 158 5.97 7.11 0.81
CA ARG A 158 7.02 7.91 0.18
C ARG A 158 6.48 9.17 -0.50
N ALA A 159 5.28 9.10 -1.09
CA ALA A 159 4.63 10.27 -1.68
C ALA A 159 4.29 11.32 -0.61
N VAL A 160 3.66 10.91 0.49
CA VAL A 160 3.32 11.86 1.58
C VAL A 160 4.56 12.37 2.31
N ALA A 161 5.63 11.57 2.47
CA ALA A 161 6.90 12.02 3.03
C ALA A 161 7.57 13.10 2.17
N ARG A 162 7.57 12.93 0.83
CA ARG A 162 8.05 13.97 -0.11
C ARG A 162 7.17 15.22 -0.10
N ARG A 163 5.85 15.04 -0.01
CA ARG A 163 4.92 16.16 0.12
C ARG A 163 5.17 16.95 1.41
N PHE A 164 5.30 16.26 2.53
CA PHE A 164 5.66 16.86 3.82
C PHE A 164 6.97 17.66 3.70
N ALA A 165 8.02 17.07 3.14
CA ALA A 165 9.29 17.74 2.95
C ALA A 165 9.18 19.02 2.10
N LYS A 166 8.44 18.97 0.99
CA LYS A 166 8.17 20.13 0.12
C LYS A 166 7.42 21.24 0.87
N GLU A 167 6.40 20.90 1.64
CA GLU A 167 5.60 21.85 2.42
C GLU A 167 6.42 22.52 3.53
N HIS A 168 7.48 21.85 4.04
CA HIS A 168 8.37 22.36 5.08
C HIS A 168 9.70 22.92 4.53
N ASN A 169 9.82 23.11 3.20
CA ASN A 169 11.03 23.62 2.53
C ASN A 169 12.29 22.84 2.86
N THR A 170 12.19 21.54 2.93
CA THR A 170 13.30 20.60 3.16
C THR A 170 13.26 19.48 2.11
N ARG A 171 14.20 18.54 2.17
CA ARG A 171 14.22 17.37 1.30
C ARG A 171 13.87 16.12 2.10
N TYR A 172 13.19 15.18 1.47
CA TYR A 172 12.85 13.91 2.11
C TYR A 172 14.10 13.13 2.56
N GLU A 173 15.19 13.27 1.80
CA GLU A 173 16.49 12.66 2.08
C GLU A 173 17.23 13.27 3.28
N ASP A 174 16.74 14.36 3.84
CA ASP A 174 17.33 15.03 5.01
C ASP A 174 16.52 14.76 6.31
N LEU A 175 15.48 13.90 6.25
CA LEU A 175 14.52 13.69 7.34
C LEU A 175 14.58 12.27 7.92
N ASP A 176 14.31 12.20 9.22
CA ASP A 176 13.99 11.00 9.99
C ASP A 176 12.51 11.00 10.36
N LEU A 177 11.69 10.15 9.71
CA LEU A 177 10.23 10.15 9.85
C LEU A 177 9.72 8.78 10.31
N VAL A 178 8.61 8.78 11.05
CA VAL A 178 7.79 7.59 11.23
C VAL A 178 6.48 7.78 10.48
N CYS A 179 6.26 6.98 9.44
CA CYS A 179 5.06 7.04 8.61
C CYS A 179 4.12 5.88 8.94
N CYS A 180 2.82 6.18 9.02
CA CYS A 180 1.77 5.18 9.22
C CYS A 180 0.67 5.36 8.17
N HIS A 181 0.56 4.39 7.26
CA HIS A 181 -0.56 4.28 6.33
C HIS A 181 -1.66 3.44 6.96
N MET A 182 -2.87 3.97 7.04
CA MET A 182 -4.04 3.36 7.66
C MET A 182 -5.16 3.17 6.64
N GLY A 183 -5.34 1.94 6.20
CA GLY A 183 -6.37 1.51 5.24
C GLY A 183 -6.91 0.13 5.61
N GLY A 184 -7.37 -0.66 4.64
CA GLY A 184 -7.72 -2.09 4.85
C GLY A 184 -6.53 -2.87 5.42
N GLY A 185 -5.28 -2.53 5.01
CA GLY A 185 -4.05 -2.86 5.71
C GLY A 185 -3.49 -1.63 6.43
N ILE A 186 -2.73 -1.86 7.51
CA ILE A 186 -2.01 -0.79 8.22
C ILE A 186 -0.53 -1.10 8.18
N SER A 187 0.24 -0.21 7.58
CA SER A 187 1.69 -0.33 7.56
C SER A 187 2.36 0.87 8.20
N LEU A 188 3.37 0.56 9.00
CA LEU A 188 4.22 1.55 9.66
C LEU A 188 5.63 1.37 9.14
N ALA A 189 6.35 2.47 8.90
CA ALA A 189 7.75 2.42 8.52
C ALA A 189 8.54 3.56 9.15
N ALA A 190 9.79 3.25 9.50
CA ALA A 190 10.81 4.23 9.87
C ALA A 190 11.54 4.65 8.59
N HIS A 191 11.46 5.93 8.26
CA HIS A 191 12.11 6.49 7.08
C HIS A 191 13.32 7.31 7.51
N ARG A 192 14.50 6.90 7.09
CA ARG A 192 15.77 7.60 7.32
C ARG A 192 16.39 8.02 6.00
N HIS A 193 16.60 9.31 5.82
CA HIS A 193 17.30 9.86 4.66
C HIS A 193 16.79 9.31 3.32
N GLY A 194 15.46 9.30 3.15
CA GLY A 194 14.82 8.86 1.91
C GLY A 194 14.62 7.35 1.76
N ARG A 195 15.04 6.51 2.74
CA ARG A 195 14.89 5.05 2.74
C ARG A 195 13.98 4.58 3.86
N ALA A 196 13.20 3.54 3.63
CA ALA A 196 12.44 2.85 4.69
C ALA A 196 13.32 1.78 5.33
N VAL A 197 13.97 2.14 6.44
CA VAL A 197 14.98 1.32 7.12
C VAL A 197 14.41 0.27 8.07
N ASP A 198 13.12 0.39 8.40
CA ASP A 198 12.34 -0.59 9.14
C ASP A 198 10.86 -0.45 8.74
N ALA A 199 10.16 -1.55 8.51
CA ALA A 199 8.74 -1.57 8.18
C ALA A 199 8.12 -2.93 8.49
N ASN A 200 6.86 -2.94 8.93
CA ASN A 200 6.16 -4.19 9.20
C ASN A 200 5.67 -4.89 7.92
N ASN A 201 5.41 -6.19 8.03
CA ASN A 201 4.68 -6.95 7.02
C ASN A 201 3.17 -6.79 7.24
N ALA A 202 2.60 -5.77 6.65
CA ALA A 202 1.18 -5.43 6.81
C ALA A 202 0.21 -6.42 6.15
N LEU A 203 0.72 -7.47 5.47
CA LEU A 203 -0.11 -8.47 4.78
C LEU A 203 -0.20 -9.79 5.55
N ASP A 204 0.92 -10.28 6.07
CA ASP A 204 1.04 -11.65 6.57
C ASP A 204 0.97 -11.77 8.11
N GLY A 205 0.38 -10.79 8.79
CA GLY A 205 0.08 -10.88 10.23
C GLY A 205 1.12 -10.24 11.13
N ASP A 206 1.70 -9.11 10.71
CA ASP A 206 2.59 -8.29 11.52
C ASP A 206 2.03 -6.87 11.72
N GLY A 207 2.37 -6.25 12.85
CA GLY A 207 1.91 -4.92 13.22
C GLY A 207 0.51 -4.90 13.88
N PRO A 208 -0.18 -3.74 13.91
CA PRO A 208 -1.51 -3.63 14.49
C PRO A 208 -2.56 -4.40 13.70
N PHE A 209 -3.63 -4.84 14.38
CA PHE A 209 -4.80 -5.33 13.64
C PHE A 209 -5.41 -4.20 12.79
N THR A 210 -6.23 -4.57 11.81
CA THR A 210 -6.82 -3.62 10.86
C THR A 210 -8.34 -3.84 10.76
N PRO A 211 -9.08 -3.14 9.91
CA PRO A 211 -10.47 -3.49 9.67
C PRO A 211 -10.70 -4.96 9.28
N GLU A 212 -9.76 -5.59 8.57
CA GLU A 212 -9.94 -6.95 8.04
C GLU A 212 -8.79 -7.93 8.34
N ARG A 213 -7.64 -7.45 8.88
CA ARG A 213 -6.46 -8.29 9.15
C ARG A 213 -6.23 -8.43 10.64
N THR A 214 -5.69 -9.56 11.03
CA THR A 214 -5.43 -9.84 12.46
C THR A 214 -4.33 -8.99 13.05
N GLY A 215 -3.36 -8.51 12.25
CA GLY A 215 -2.09 -8.05 12.78
C GLY A 215 -1.34 -9.16 13.53
N THR A 216 -0.42 -8.78 14.39
CA THR A 216 0.40 -9.73 15.18
C THR A 216 -0.46 -10.54 16.14
N LEU A 217 -0.37 -11.86 16.02
CA LEU A 217 -0.99 -12.84 16.93
C LEU A 217 0.06 -13.46 17.84
N PRO A 218 -0.31 -13.92 19.05
CA PRO A 218 0.57 -14.73 19.88
C PRO A 218 0.99 -16.00 19.14
N ALA A 219 2.29 -16.20 18.91
CA ALA A 219 2.80 -17.30 18.10
C ALA A 219 2.38 -18.68 18.61
N GLY A 220 2.39 -18.91 19.94
CA GLY A 220 1.96 -20.17 20.53
C GLY A 220 0.49 -20.48 20.25
N ASP A 221 -0.40 -19.49 20.37
CA ASP A 221 -1.83 -19.65 20.11
C ASP A 221 -2.09 -19.92 18.63
N LEU A 222 -1.34 -19.25 17.74
CA LEU A 222 -1.42 -19.47 16.31
C LEU A 222 -1.02 -20.90 15.95
N VAL A 223 0.05 -21.44 16.54
CA VAL A 223 0.46 -22.85 16.36
C VAL A 223 -0.65 -23.78 16.83
N HIS A 224 -1.22 -23.57 18.02
CA HIS A 224 -2.35 -24.38 18.50
C HIS A 224 -3.55 -24.31 17.55
N LEU A 225 -3.86 -23.16 16.99
CA LEU A 225 -4.94 -23.01 16.00
C LEU A 225 -4.64 -23.82 14.72
N CYS A 226 -3.43 -23.71 14.16
CA CYS A 226 -3.01 -24.41 12.96
C CYS A 226 -3.10 -25.95 13.11
N PHE A 227 -2.71 -26.48 14.26
CA PHE A 227 -2.72 -27.92 14.52
C PHE A 227 -3.98 -28.42 15.22
N SER A 228 -5.02 -27.58 15.38
CA SER A 228 -6.28 -27.97 16.02
C SER A 228 -7.14 -28.91 15.18
N GLY A 229 -6.87 -29.04 13.88
CA GLY A 229 -7.72 -29.77 12.92
C GLY A 229 -9.00 -29.02 12.52
N LYS A 230 -9.22 -27.79 13.01
CA LYS A 230 -10.42 -26.99 12.71
C LYS A 230 -10.35 -26.27 11.36
N TYR A 231 -9.14 -25.93 10.93
CA TYR A 231 -8.89 -25.11 9.75
C TYR A 231 -7.79 -25.70 8.89
N THR A 232 -7.91 -25.57 7.59
CA THR A 232 -6.83 -25.79 6.63
C THR A 232 -5.86 -24.61 6.64
N GLN A 233 -4.67 -24.78 6.07
CA GLN A 233 -3.70 -23.69 5.91
C GLN A 233 -4.31 -22.48 5.19
N ASN A 234 -5.06 -22.71 4.10
CA ASN A 234 -5.67 -21.61 3.33
C ASN A 234 -6.71 -20.83 4.16
N GLU A 235 -7.50 -21.53 4.99
CA GLU A 235 -8.48 -20.88 5.86
C GLU A 235 -7.79 -20.04 6.93
N VAL A 236 -6.69 -20.53 7.55
CA VAL A 236 -5.92 -19.73 8.51
C VAL A 236 -5.31 -18.50 7.84
N MET A 237 -4.73 -18.65 6.65
CA MET A 237 -4.19 -17.52 5.89
C MET A 237 -5.28 -16.50 5.52
N ASN A 238 -6.49 -16.94 5.19
CA ASN A 238 -7.63 -16.05 4.95
C ASN A 238 -8.08 -15.31 6.21
N ILE A 239 -8.09 -15.98 7.38
CA ILE A 239 -8.36 -15.33 8.67
C ILE A 239 -7.34 -14.22 8.91
N ILE A 240 -6.04 -14.49 8.71
CA ILE A 240 -4.98 -13.52 8.91
C ILE A 240 -5.16 -12.29 7.99
N LYS A 241 -5.46 -12.52 6.70
CA LYS A 241 -5.41 -11.48 5.66
C LYS A 241 -6.72 -10.73 5.40
N SER A 242 -7.87 -11.32 5.75
CA SER A 242 -9.16 -10.80 5.26
C SER A 242 -10.35 -10.98 6.19
N HIS A 243 -10.26 -11.86 7.18
CA HIS A 243 -11.37 -12.18 8.09
C HIS A 243 -11.01 -11.99 9.56
N GLY A 244 -9.94 -11.25 9.82
CA GLY A 244 -9.50 -10.83 11.15
C GLY A 244 -9.95 -9.42 11.52
N GLY A 245 -9.28 -8.83 12.47
CA GLY A 245 -9.44 -7.42 12.87
C GLY A 245 -10.87 -7.06 13.29
N LEU A 246 -11.30 -5.85 12.90
CA LEU A 246 -12.65 -5.36 13.25
C LEU A 246 -13.75 -6.25 12.67
N ALA A 247 -13.56 -6.80 11.47
CA ALA A 247 -14.53 -7.71 10.86
C ALA A 247 -14.82 -8.93 11.75
N ALA A 248 -13.78 -9.54 12.34
CA ALA A 248 -13.94 -10.66 13.25
C ALA A 248 -14.60 -10.27 14.58
N HIS A 249 -14.30 -9.09 15.10
CA HIS A 249 -14.76 -8.66 16.42
C HIS A 249 -16.12 -7.95 16.41
N LEU A 250 -16.38 -7.15 15.36
CA LEU A 250 -17.54 -6.28 15.25
C LEU A 250 -18.53 -6.70 14.16
N GLY A 251 -18.12 -7.66 13.30
CA GLY A 251 -18.95 -8.13 12.17
C GLY A 251 -18.92 -7.19 10.97
N THR A 252 -18.12 -6.14 11.00
CA THR A 252 -17.97 -5.18 9.88
C THR A 252 -16.54 -4.69 9.76
N ASN A 253 -16.11 -4.43 8.53
CA ASN A 253 -14.85 -3.75 8.18
C ASN A 253 -15.12 -2.35 7.59
N ASP A 254 -16.39 -1.92 7.55
CA ASP A 254 -16.77 -0.59 7.10
C ASP A 254 -16.52 0.44 8.21
N MET A 255 -15.45 1.24 8.03
CA MET A 255 -15.06 2.25 8.99
C MET A 255 -16.09 3.37 9.16
N MET A 256 -16.95 3.62 8.16
CA MET A 256 -18.03 4.61 8.30
C MET A 256 -19.14 4.07 9.22
N GLU A 257 -19.47 2.79 9.12
CA GLU A 257 -20.39 2.14 10.05
C GLU A 257 -19.82 2.10 11.46
N VAL A 258 -18.52 1.76 11.59
CA VAL A 258 -17.83 1.73 12.88
C VAL A 258 -17.87 3.09 13.56
N GLU A 259 -17.58 4.17 12.83
CA GLU A 259 -17.63 5.54 13.34
C GLU A 259 -19.05 5.94 13.76
N ARG A 260 -20.05 5.62 12.94
CA ARG A 260 -21.46 5.87 13.25
C ARG A 260 -21.89 5.19 14.55
N ARG A 261 -21.62 3.88 14.68
CA ARG A 261 -21.98 3.09 15.87
C ARG A 261 -21.31 3.62 17.14
N MET A 262 -20.04 3.97 17.04
CA MET A 262 -19.28 4.60 18.14
C MET A 262 -19.93 5.93 18.54
N ASN A 263 -20.31 6.78 17.59
CA ASN A 263 -20.95 8.08 17.85
C ASN A 263 -22.37 7.94 18.44
N GLU A 264 -23.04 6.83 18.17
CA GLU A 264 -24.33 6.46 18.78
C GLU A 264 -24.20 5.93 20.23
N GLY A 265 -22.97 5.82 20.73
CA GLY A 265 -22.69 5.40 22.11
C GLY A 265 -22.45 3.89 22.27
N ASP A 266 -22.15 3.15 21.20
CA ASP A 266 -21.81 1.73 21.30
C ASP A 266 -20.42 1.57 21.93
N GLU A 267 -20.36 1.27 23.23
CA GLU A 267 -19.14 1.10 23.99
C GLU A 267 -18.25 -0.02 23.48
N LYS A 268 -18.82 -1.07 22.87
CA LYS A 268 -18.02 -2.14 22.24
C LYS A 268 -17.25 -1.59 21.06
N PHE A 269 -17.88 -0.86 20.14
CA PHE A 269 -17.22 -0.26 19.00
C PHE A 269 -16.13 0.71 19.43
N LYS A 270 -16.42 1.56 20.43
CA LYS A 270 -15.44 2.49 21.00
C LYS A 270 -14.21 1.76 21.55
N LEU A 271 -14.40 0.70 22.33
CA LEU A 271 -13.30 -0.10 22.89
C LEU A 271 -12.35 -0.64 21.80
N TYR A 272 -12.90 -1.14 20.69
CA TYR A 272 -12.07 -1.68 19.61
C TYR A 272 -11.33 -0.59 18.84
N ILE A 273 -11.92 0.60 18.69
CA ILE A 273 -11.20 1.75 18.10
C ILE A 273 -10.10 2.27 19.02
N ASP A 274 -10.35 2.32 20.33
CA ASP A 274 -9.32 2.65 21.33
C ASP A 274 -8.16 1.63 21.30
N ALA A 275 -8.46 0.35 21.15
CA ALA A 275 -7.48 -0.71 21.00
C ALA A 275 -6.67 -0.58 19.70
N LEU A 276 -7.33 -0.24 18.60
CA LEU A 276 -6.67 0.03 17.32
C LEU A 276 -5.71 1.20 17.42
N ALA A 277 -6.17 2.34 18.00
CA ALA A 277 -5.33 3.51 18.26
C ALA A 277 -4.11 3.16 19.13
N TYR A 278 -4.33 2.33 20.14
CA TYR A 278 -3.26 1.88 21.04
C TYR A 278 -2.22 1.03 20.32
N GLN A 279 -2.64 0.06 19.49
CA GLN A 279 -1.71 -0.80 18.77
C GLN A 279 -0.92 -0.02 17.70
N ILE A 280 -1.56 0.90 16.97
CA ILE A 280 -0.87 1.81 16.06
C ILE A 280 0.18 2.63 16.80
N SER A 281 -0.20 3.22 17.94
CA SER A 281 0.70 4.03 18.77
C SER A 281 1.89 3.25 19.29
N LYS A 282 1.69 1.97 19.67
CA LYS A 282 2.80 1.06 20.04
C LYS A 282 3.75 0.84 18.89
N GLY A 283 3.23 0.61 17.68
CA GLY A 283 4.06 0.45 16.49
C GLY A 283 4.88 1.70 16.18
N ILE A 284 4.25 2.89 16.24
CA ILE A 284 4.96 4.18 16.07
C ILE A 284 6.06 4.34 17.13
N GLY A 285 5.74 4.06 18.39
CA GLY A 285 6.72 4.13 19.49
C GLY A 285 7.86 3.14 19.30
N GLY A 286 7.57 1.91 18.87
CA GLY A 286 8.57 0.89 18.54
C GLY A 286 9.52 1.36 17.45
N LEU A 287 9.01 1.83 16.33
CA LEU A 287 9.83 2.34 15.22
C LEU A 287 10.63 3.59 15.59
N SER A 288 10.13 4.43 16.50
CA SER A 288 10.84 5.61 16.97
C SER A 288 12.14 5.26 17.72
N THR A 289 12.27 4.03 18.22
CA THR A 289 13.49 3.54 18.86
C THR A 289 14.65 3.41 17.87
N PHE A 290 14.36 3.18 16.59
CA PHE A 290 15.38 3.15 15.53
C PHE A 290 16.17 4.47 15.48
N PHE A 291 15.52 5.59 15.75
CA PHE A 291 16.11 6.94 15.78
C PHE A 291 16.58 7.36 17.18
N CYS A 292 16.54 6.47 18.18
CA CYS A 292 16.82 6.82 19.58
C CYS A 292 15.94 8.00 20.08
N GLY A 293 14.70 8.07 19.59
CA GLY A 293 13.74 9.11 19.91
C GLY A 293 13.93 10.47 19.20
N LYS A 294 14.87 10.55 18.25
CA LYS A 294 15.10 11.76 17.43
C LYS A 294 14.34 11.63 16.12
N VAL A 295 13.04 11.88 16.14
CA VAL A 295 12.15 11.81 14.99
C VAL A 295 11.74 13.24 14.62
N ASP A 296 11.87 13.61 13.35
CA ASP A 296 11.49 14.96 12.88
C ASP A 296 9.97 15.11 12.82
N ALA A 297 9.25 14.08 12.34
CA ALA A 297 7.81 14.07 12.31
C ALA A 297 7.23 12.64 12.28
N ILE A 298 5.99 12.52 12.77
CA ILE A 298 5.14 11.35 12.59
C ILE A 298 4.09 11.71 11.55
N ILE A 299 3.95 10.89 10.50
CA ILE A 299 2.99 11.12 9.42
C ILE A 299 1.92 10.03 9.44
N LEU A 300 0.65 10.45 9.57
CA LEU A 300 -0.52 9.58 9.46
C LEU A 300 -1.18 9.80 8.10
N THR A 301 -1.44 8.71 7.35
CA THR A 301 -2.04 8.76 6.01
C THR A 301 -2.98 7.57 5.78
N GLY A 302 -3.57 7.47 4.59
CA GLY A 302 -4.53 6.43 4.23
C GLY A 302 -5.98 6.84 4.49
N GLY A 303 -6.92 6.03 4.03
CA GLY A 303 -8.36 6.32 4.12
C GLY A 303 -8.88 6.43 5.55
N ILE A 304 -8.32 5.66 6.48
CA ILE A 304 -8.73 5.71 7.90
C ILE A 304 -8.25 6.99 8.60
N ALA A 305 -7.27 7.71 8.04
CA ALA A 305 -6.85 9.00 8.59
C ALA A 305 -7.94 10.10 8.51
N TYR A 306 -9.05 9.87 7.80
CA TYR A 306 -10.25 10.70 7.90
C TYR A 306 -11.02 10.50 9.22
N PHE A 307 -10.84 9.37 9.91
CA PHE A 307 -11.53 9.09 11.16
C PHE A 307 -10.91 9.90 12.31
N ARG A 308 -11.47 11.08 12.56
CA ARG A 308 -10.91 12.08 13.44
C ARG A 308 -10.67 11.57 14.86
N TYR A 309 -11.61 10.82 15.46
CA TYR A 309 -11.45 10.29 16.82
C TYR A 309 -10.21 9.41 16.94
N LEU A 310 -10.01 8.47 16.00
CA LEU A 310 -8.85 7.57 15.97
C LEU A 310 -7.54 8.37 15.85
N VAL A 311 -7.53 9.35 14.95
CA VAL A 311 -6.35 10.22 14.74
C VAL A 311 -5.97 10.99 15.99
N GLU A 312 -6.95 11.61 16.69
CA GLU A 312 -6.69 12.35 17.93
C GLU A 312 -6.23 11.43 19.06
N GLU A 313 -6.76 10.20 19.17
CA GLU A 313 -6.28 9.22 20.15
C GLU A 313 -4.82 8.78 19.86
N ILE A 314 -4.45 8.62 18.60
CA ILE A 314 -3.05 8.34 18.22
C ILE A 314 -2.17 9.54 18.57
N LYS A 315 -2.54 10.77 18.17
CA LYS A 315 -1.79 12.00 18.47
C LYS A 315 -1.55 12.17 19.98
N ARG A 316 -2.58 11.94 20.79
CA ARG A 316 -2.47 12.01 22.24
C ARG A 316 -1.43 11.05 22.81
N ARG A 317 -1.31 9.85 22.20
CA ARG A 317 -0.41 8.78 22.66
C ARG A 317 1.02 8.95 22.19
N VAL A 318 1.26 9.54 21.02
CA VAL A 318 2.60 9.61 20.40
C VAL A 318 3.15 11.03 20.27
N GLY A 319 2.36 12.06 20.56
CA GLY A 319 2.77 13.46 20.42
C GLY A 319 3.95 13.89 21.31
N PHE A 320 4.32 13.07 22.28
CA PHE A 320 5.53 13.29 23.07
C PHE A 320 6.82 12.88 22.32
N ILE A 321 6.70 12.08 21.24
CA ILE A 321 7.84 11.62 20.45
C ILE A 321 8.24 12.70 19.43
N ALA A 322 7.27 13.17 18.63
CA ALA A 322 7.48 14.17 17.58
C ALA A 322 6.14 14.80 17.17
N PRO A 323 6.15 15.95 16.45
CA PRO A 323 4.96 16.51 15.86
C PRO A 323 4.26 15.52 14.92
N VAL A 324 2.91 15.46 14.97
CA VAL A 324 2.10 14.54 14.17
C VAL A 324 1.38 15.31 13.08
N TYR A 325 1.65 14.92 11.84
CA TYR A 325 1.02 15.46 10.62
C TYR A 325 0.07 14.43 10.01
N VAL A 326 -1.03 14.91 9.45
CA VAL A 326 -2.08 14.04 8.92
C VAL A 326 -2.36 14.39 7.48
N TYR A 327 -2.18 13.42 6.59
CA TYR A 327 -2.46 13.49 5.16
C TYR A 327 -3.50 12.41 4.81
N PRO A 328 -4.81 12.68 5.04
CA PRO A 328 -5.84 11.68 4.82
C PRO A 328 -5.98 11.34 3.33
N GLY A 329 -6.29 10.08 3.05
CA GLY A 329 -6.50 9.59 1.68
C GLY A 329 -5.29 8.86 1.12
N GLU A 330 -5.45 8.45 -0.13
CA GLU A 330 -4.46 7.69 -0.89
C GLU A 330 -4.26 8.38 -2.24
N ASP A 331 -3.22 9.22 -2.34
CA ASP A 331 -2.87 9.90 -3.60
C ASP A 331 -2.02 8.98 -4.50
N GLU A 332 -2.33 7.65 -4.51
CA GLU A 332 -1.54 6.65 -5.24
C GLU A 332 -1.52 6.90 -6.74
N MET A 333 -2.63 7.36 -7.32
CA MET A 333 -2.70 7.60 -8.76
C MET A 333 -1.82 8.78 -9.16
N GLU A 334 -1.84 9.84 -8.37
CA GLU A 334 -0.95 10.99 -8.54
C GLU A 334 0.51 10.57 -8.33
N ALA A 335 0.79 9.81 -7.27
CA ALA A 335 2.13 9.32 -6.99
C ALA A 335 2.71 8.48 -8.14
N LEU A 336 1.91 7.58 -8.73
CA LEU A 336 2.30 6.81 -9.91
C LEU A 336 2.64 7.73 -11.08
N ALA A 337 1.73 8.65 -11.41
CA ALA A 337 1.90 9.55 -12.54
C ALA A 337 3.11 10.48 -12.38
N LEU A 338 3.29 11.09 -11.20
CA LEU A 338 4.42 11.98 -10.93
C LEU A 338 5.78 11.24 -10.94
N ASN A 339 5.81 9.99 -10.48
CA ASN A 339 7.00 9.15 -10.58
C ASN A 339 7.38 8.88 -12.06
N ALA A 340 6.40 8.52 -12.90
CA ALA A 340 6.64 8.34 -14.34
C ALA A 340 7.03 9.67 -15.03
N LEU A 341 6.38 10.79 -14.66
CA LEU A 341 6.72 12.11 -15.19
C LEU A 341 8.17 12.49 -14.87
N ALA A 342 8.61 12.24 -13.63
CA ALA A 342 9.98 12.54 -13.22
C ALA A 342 11.03 11.80 -14.06
N VAL A 343 10.75 10.55 -14.47
CA VAL A 343 11.60 9.80 -15.39
C VAL A 343 11.54 10.40 -16.80
N LEU A 344 10.35 10.70 -17.32
CA LEU A 344 10.17 11.25 -18.68
C LEU A 344 10.80 12.64 -18.86
N THR A 345 10.97 13.39 -17.75
CA THR A 345 11.59 14.72 -17.73
C THR A 345 13.06 14.72 -17.32
N GLY A 346 13.62 13.54 -17.03
CA GLY A 346 15.03 13.40 -16.60
C GLY A 346 15.30 13.84 -15.15
N CYS A 347 14.27 14.12 -14.37
CA CYS A 347 14.41 14.49 -12.94
C CYS A 347 14.66 13.28 -12.03
N ARG A 348 14.46 12.06 -12.54
CA ARG A 348 14.72 10.81 -11.85
C ARG A 348 15.26 9.77 -12.81
N GLU A 349 16.24 9.01 -12.36
CA GLU A 349 16.72 7.84 -13.09
C GLU A 349 15.71 6.70 -13.01
N VAL A 350 15.57 5.97 -14.12
CA VAL A 350 14.84 4.71 -14.17
C VAL A 350 15.78 3.59 -13.78
N LYS A 351 15.29 2.69 -12.93
CA LYS A 351 16.03 1.50 -12.51
C LYS A 351 15.74 0.33 -13.46
N GLU A 352 16.69 -0.54 -13.61
CA GLU A 352 16.54 -1.82 -14.31
C GLU A 352 16.14 -2.91 -13.32
N TYR A 353 15.17 -3.71 -13.69
CA TYR A 353 14.80 -4.90 -12.91
C TYR A 353 15.64 -6.08 -13.40
N VAL A 354 16.56 -6.55 -12.54
CA VAL A 354 17.57 -7.57 -12.82
C VAL A 354 17.38 -8.82 -11.97
#